data_54d9c30c9579e322aba98f00fcdf56fb
#
_entry.id   54d9c30c9579e322aba98f00fcdf56fb
#
_cell.length_a   1.000
_cell.length_b   1.000
_cell.length_c   1.000
_cell.angle_alpha   90.00
_cell.angle_beta   90.00
_cell.angle_gamma   90.00
#
_symmetry.space_group_name_H-M   'P 1'
#
loop_
_entity.id
_entity.type
_entity.pdbx_description
1 polymer ?
#
loop_
_entity_poly.entity_id
_entity_poly.type
_entity_poly.pdbx_seq_one_letter_code
_entity_poly.pdbx_strand_id
1 'polypeptide(L)'
;VTDRQKGIEQVKLHTQEWGAGDRVALLVHGIMSDHRTWRRVGPALAERGYRVIAVDLRGHGASPRGTGETPAERYSPAQYAEDLVATLPTGAELAIGHSLGGLSLRWAVDRLRPQRAVFSDPAWLFADSGIDPELFVGFAAQATAEQITAMNPRWEPADVEVELATLAAWDPDSARSLTSHLGYAGLPDAPVVPSLVQLADPSFLVGPMDAERLRERGFEVRTVQGAGHTIHRDDFEGFMTSLDGWI
;
A
#
# COMPACT_ATOMS: atom_id res chain seq x y z
N VAL A 1 -32.90 -19.85 5.58
CA VAL A 1 -31.71 -19.47 4.84
C VAL A 1 -30.79 -18.79 5.84
N THR A 2 -29.91 -19.56 6.46
CA THR A 2 -28.89 -19.06 7.40
C THR A 2 -27.61 -18.85 6.63
N ASP A 3 -27.38 -17.61 6.26
CA ASP A 3 -26.08 -17.15 5.77
C ASP A 3 -25.10 -17.21 6.98
N ARG A 4 -24.25 -18.24 6.98
CA ARG A 4 -23.15 -18.32 7.93
C ARG A 4 -22.15 -17.23 7.52
N GLN A 5 -22.16 -16.10 8.19
CA GLN A 5 -20.99 -15.27 8.31
C GLN A 5 -19.88 -16.14 8.93
N LYS A 6 -19.12 -16.86 8.10
CA LYS A 6 -17.79 -17.33 8.51
C LYS A 6 -17.04 -16.07 8.90
N GLY A 7 -16.67 -15.94 10.18
CA GLY A 7 -15.85 -14.82 10.64
C GLY A 7 -14.63 -14.69 9.74
N ILE A 8 -14.31 -13.47 9.35
CA ILE A 8 -13.10 -13.19 8.56
C ILE A 8 -11.92 -13.63 9.41
N GLU A 9 -11.08 -14.52 8.88
CA GLU A 9 -9.87 -14.95 9.55
C GLU A 9 -8.91 -13.77 9.69
N GLN A 10 -8.47 -13.50 10.91
CA GLN A 10 -7.44 -12.50 11.19
C GLN A 10 -6.09 -13.20 11.31
N VAL A 11 -5.07 -12.64 10.66
CA VAL A 11 -3.67 -13.05 10.88
C VAL A 11 -2.90 -11.90 11.51
N LYS A 12 -1.99 -12.22 12.40
CA LYS A 12 -1.04 -11.24 12.90
C LYS A 12 0.08 -11.07 11.89
N LEU A 13 0.24 -9.84 11.39
CA LEU A 13 1.23 -9.51 10.39
C LEU A 13 2.62 -9.38 11.00
N HIS A 14 3.64 -9.71 10.21
CA HIS A 14 5.01 -9.36 10.51
C HIS A 14 5.19 -7.84 10.46
N THR A 15 6.00 -7.29 11.38
CA THR A 15 6.28 -5.86 11.45
C THR A 15 7.77 -5.59 11.54
N GLN A 16 8.20 -4.49 10.93
CA GLN A 16 9.52 -3.89 11.07
C GLN A 16 9.35 -2.51 11.70
N GLU A 17 10.21 -2.16 12.65
CA GLU A 17 10.17 -0.86 13.31
C GLU A 17 11.46 -0.06 13.13
N TRP A 18 11.34 1.28 13.08
CA TRP A 18 12.44 2.25 13.14
C TRP A 18 12.10 3.34 14.15
N GLY A 19 13.13 3.87 14.80
CA GLY A 19 12.98 4.92 15.81
C GLY A 19 12.31 4.44 17.09
N ALA A 20 11.97 5.40 17.94
CA ALA A 20 11.31 5.19 19.23
C ALA A 20 10.53 6.45 19.62
N GLY A 21 9.59 6.33 20.56
CA GLY A 21 8.81 7.45 21.07
C GLY A 21 7.30 7.26 20.90
N ASP A 22 6.57 8.31 21.23
CA ASP A 22 5.11 8.28 21.31
C ASP A 22 4.42 8.67 20.00
N ARG A 23 5.12 9.37 19.09
CA ARG A 23 4.63 9.72 17.76
C ARG A 23 4.72 8.49 16.85
N VAL A 24 3.59 7.86 16.55
CA VAL A 24 3.57 6.63 15.76
C VAL A 24 3.23 6.93 14.31
N ALA A 25 4.01 6.34 13.37
CA ALA A 25 3.72 6.30 11.94
C ALA A 25 3.58 4.86 11.46
N LEU A 26 2.52 4.57 10.71
CA LEU A 26 2.20 3.26 10.15
C LEU A 26 2.50 3.26 8.65
N LEU A 27 3.19 2.22 8.14
CA LEU A 27 3.52 2.08 6.72
C LEU A 27 2.99 0.76 6.18
N VAL A 28 2.22 0.83 5.08
CA VAL A 28 1.58 -0.31 4.42
C VAL A 28 1.98 -0.34 2.95
N HIS A 29 2.68 -1.39 2.53
CA HIS A 29 3.26 -1.54 1.19
C HIS A 29 2.25 -1.96 0.11
N GLY A 30 2.66 -1.92 -1.16
CA GLY A 30 1.92 -2.37 -2.32
C GLY A 30 2.03 -3.88 -2.61
N ILE A 31 1.37 -4.31 -3.69
CA ILE A 31 1.46 -5.71 -4.19
C ILE A 31 2.91 -6.07 -4.53
N MET A 32 3.27 -7.34 -4.42
CA MET A 32 4.61 -7.90 -4.72
C MET A 32 5.77 -7.32 -3.88
N SER A 33 5.46 -6.58 -2.81
CA SER A 33 6.41 -5.87 -1.97
C SER A 33 6.35 -6.36 -0.51
N ASP A 34 7.11 -5.76 0.40
CA ASP A 34 7.04 -5.94 1.84
C ASP A 34 7.61 -4.70 2.57
N HIS A 35 7.81 -4.78 3.90
CA HIS A 35 8.33 -3.66 4.70
C HIS A 35 9.64 -3.06 4.17
N ARG A 36 10.45 -3.83 3.43
CA ARG A 36 11.76 -3.39 2.90
C ARG A 36 11.63 -2.28 1.84
N THR A 37 10.47 -2.13 1.21
CA THR A 37 10.21 -0.99 0.30
C THR A 37 10.38 0.36 1.00
N TRP A 38 10.17 0.39 2.31
CA TRP A 38 10.24 1.58 3.15
C TRP A 38 11.63 1.85 3.73
N ARG A 39 12.70 1.19 3.23
CA ARG A 39 14.08 1.28 3.71
C ARG A 39 14.63 2.70 3.84
N ARG A 40 14.13 3.65 3.04
CA ARG A 40 14.49 5.09 3.13
C ARG A 40 13.46 5.89 3.93
N VAL A 41 12.18 5.64 3.72
CA VAL A 41 11.08 6.38 4.37
C VAL A 41 11.03 6.09 5.87
N GLY A 42 11.18 4.83 6.27
CA GLY A 42 11.17 4.44 7.69
C GLY A 42 12.21 5.20 8.53
N PRO A 43 13.51 5.13 8.19
CA PRO A 43 14.55 5.91 8.87
C PRO A 43 14.31 7.43 8.82
N ALA A 44 13.90 7.97 7.66
CA ALA A 44 13.67 9.41 7.52
C ALA A 44 12.51 9.94 8.40
N LEU A 45 11.47 9.16 8.60
CA LEU A 45 10.41 9.48 9.57
C LEU A 45 10.91 9.30 11.02
N ALA A 46 11.73 8.29 11.28
CA ALA A 46 12.34 8.08 12.60
C ALA A 46 13.24 9.26 13.01
N GLU A 47 14.02 9.81 12.08
CA GLU A 47 14.82 11.04 12.28
C GLU A 47 13.95 12.26 12.60
N ARG A 48 12.67 12.25 12.19
CA ARG A 48 11.68 13.28 12.53
C ARG A 48 10.93 13.00 13.84
N GLY A 49 11.39 12.01 14.62
CA GLY A 49 10.87 11.68 15.94
C GLY A 49 9.69 10.72 15.94
N TYR A 50 9.44 10.00 14.84
CA TYR A 50 8.42 8.95 14.81
C TYR A 50 8.99 7.61 15.27
N ARG A 51 8.15 6.84 15.96
CA ARG A 51 8.25 5.38 15.98
C ARG A 51 7.48 4.86 14.78
N VAL A 52 8.19 4.35 13.80
CA VAL A 52 7.64 3.88 12.53
C VAL A 52 7.39 2.38 12.60
N ILE A 53 6.20 1.93 12.22
CA ILE A 53 5.82 0.52 12.16
C ILE A 53 5.40 0.21 10.72
N ALA A 54 6.20 -0.56 10.00
CA ALA A 54 5.86 -1.08 8.68
C ALA A 54 5.41 -2.54 8.80
N VAL A 55 4.36 -2.91 8.09
CA VAL A 55 3.86 -4.30 8.04
C VAL A 55 4.27 -5.00 6.76
N ASP A 56 4.35 -6.33 6.81
CA ASP A 56 4.18 -7.17 5.63
C ASP A 56 2.70 -7.57 5.56
N LEU A 57 2.01 -7.26 4.48
CA LEU A 57 0.62 -7.68 4.29
C LEU A 57 0.53 -9.21 4.22
N ARG A 58 -0.65 -9.79 4.54
CA ARG A 58 -0.84 -11.24 4.34
C ARG A 58 -0.40 -11.67 2.94
N GLY A 59 0.27 -12.81 2.84
CA GLY A 59 0.80 -13.32 1.58
C GLY A 59 2.04 -12.61 1.05
N HIS A 60 2.67 -11.72 1.85
CA HIS A 60 3.88 -11.00 1.47
C HIS A 60 4.93 -11.09 2.57
N GLY A 61 6.21 -11.05 2.17
CA GLY A 61 7.35 -11.04 3.07
C GLY A 61 7.32 -12.19 4.08
N ALA A 62 7.41 -11.86 5.37
CA ALA A 62 7.38 -12.81 6.47
C ALA A 62 5.99 -13.04 7.09
N SER A 63 4.94 -12.41 6.54
CA SER A 63 3.57 -12.59 7.03
C SER A 63 2.95 -13.91 6.52
N PRO A 64 1.99 -14.49 7.28
CA PRO A 64 1.27 -15.69 6.85
C PRO A 64 0.53 -15.48 5.52
N ARG A 65 0.36 -16.56 4.79
CA ARG A 65 -0.55 -16.61 3.63
C ARG A 65 -1.99 -16.71 4.08
N GLY A 66 -2.91 -16.19 3.27
CA GLY A 66 -4.34 -16.36 3.48
C GLY A 66 -4.76 -17.83 3.33
N THR A 67 -5.82 -18.23 4.04
CA THR A 67 -6.45 -19.54 3.91
C THR A 67 -7.72 -19.45 3.07
N GLY A 68 -8.12 -20.52 2.42
CA GLY A 68 -9.28 -20.59 1.54
C GLY A 68 -9.01 -21.38 0.27
N GLU A 69 -10.06 -21.74 -0.45
CA GLU A 69 -9.95 -22.54 -1.68
C GLU A 69 -9.59 -21.68 -2.90
N THR A 70 -10.09 -20.45 -2.92
CA THR A 70 -9.88 -19.50 -4.03
C THR A 70 -9.02 -18.31 -3.63
N PRO A 71 -8.36 -17.63 -4.59
CA PRO A 71 -7.65 -16.39 -4.32
C PRO A 71 -8.52 -15.33 -3.62
N ALA A 72 -9.77 -15.18 -4.03
CA ALA A 72 -10.72 -14.23 -3.44
C ALA A 72 -11.06 -14.54 -1.98
N GLU A 73 -11.06 -15.82 -1.58
CA GLU A 73 -11.26 -16.21 -0.18
C GLU A 73 -10.02 -16.00 0.68
N ARG A 74 -8.83 -16.04 0.08
CA ARG A 74 -7.56 -15.85 0.79
C ARG A 74 -7.19 -14.37 0.94
N TYR A 75 -7.52 -13.57 -0.06
CA TYR A 75 -7.07 -12.17 -0.18
C TYR A 75 -8.23 -11.27 -0.59
N SER A 76 -8.76 -10.51 0.33
CA SER A 76 -9.77 -9.48 0.08
C SER A 76 -9.42 -8.19 0.80
N PRO A 77 -9.90 -7.04 0.33
CA PRO A 77 -9.71 -5.78 1.06
C PRO A 77 -10.21 -5.84 2.50
N ALA A 78 -11.29 -6.57 2.78
CA ALA A 78 -11.78 -6.79 4.13
C ALA A 78 -10.79 -7.59 5.00
N GLN A 79 -10.19 -8.65 4.46
CA GLN A 79 -9.20 -9.45 5.19
C GLN A 79 -7.92 -8.65 5.46
N TYR A 80 -7.42 -7.90 4.48
CA TYR A 80 -6.29 -6.98 4.70
C TYR A 80 -6.60 -5.97 5.80
N ALA A 81 -7.80 -5.38 5.80
CA ALA A 81 -8.22 -4.45 6.84
C ALA A 81 -8.29 -5.09 8.23
N GLU A 82 -8.86 -6.30 8.35
CA GLU A 82 -8.91 -7.04 9.61
C GLU A 82 -7.50 -7.30 10.17
N ASP A 83 -6.56 -7.71 9.32
CA ASP A 83 -5.18 -7.95 9.73
C ASP A 83 -4.45 -6.69 10.19
N LEU A 84 -4.66 -5.58 9.47
CA LEU A 84 -4.09 -4.29 9.87
C LEU A 84 -4.61 -3.88 11.24
N VAL A 85 -5.91 -4.02 11.50
CA VAL A 85 -6.53 -3.69 12.79
C VAL A 85 -6.08 -4.62 13.91
N ALA A 86 -5.90 -5.92 13.61
CA ALA A 86 -5.41 -6.90 14.59
C ALA A 86 -3.92 -6.72 14.94
N THR A 87 -3.15 -6.07 14.06
CA THR A 87 -1.69 -5.96 14.19
C THR A 87 -1.22 -4.59 14.66
N LEU A 88 -1.80 -3.51 14.11
CA LEU A 88 -1.31 -2.15 14.29
C LEU A 88 -2.01 -1.42 15.45
N PRO A 89 -1.31 -0.52 16.14
CA PRO A 89 -1.92 0.31 17.18
C PRO A 89 -2.93 1.29 16.57
N THR A 90 -3.99 1.59 17.32
CA THR A 90 -4.96 2.64 17.00
C THR A 90 -4.44 4.02 17.41
N GLY A 91 -4.93 5.07 16.75
CA GLY A 91 -4.60 6.46 17.11
C GLY A 91 -3.19 6.92 16.74
N ALA A 92 -2.53 6.21 15.81
CA ALA A 92 -1.25 6.67 15.27
C ALA A 92 -1.34 8.11 14.75
N GLU A 93 -0.25 8.86 14.77
CA GLU A 93 -0.25 10.23 14.25
C GLU A 93 -0.35 10.24 12.72
N LEU A 94 0.28 9.26 12.06
CA LEU A 94 0.34 9.14 10.62
C LEU A 94 0.11 7.69 10.18
N ALA A 95 -0.61 7.47 9.08
CA ALA A 95 -0.65 6.20 8.37
C ALA A 95 -0.43 6.45 6.88
N ILE A 96 0.51 5.73 6.27
CA ILE A 96 0.81 5.80 4.83
C ILE A 96 0.56 4.44 4.20
N GLY A 97 -0.26 4.38 3.15
CA GLY A 97 -0.50 3.18 2.36
C GLY A 97 -0.18 3.41 0.89
N HIS A 98 0.68 2.58 0.30
CA HIS A 98 1.02 2.61 -1.12
C HIS A 98 0.24 1.55 -1.90
N SER A 99 -0.33 1.91 -3.05
CA SER A 99 -0.96 0.96 -3.98
C SER A 99 -2.00 0.06 -3.29
N LEU A 100 -1.79 -1.28 -3.23
CA LEU A 100 -2.60 -2.23 -2.45
C LEU A 100 -2.66 -1.84 -0.97
N GLY A 101 -1.58 -1.32 -0.40
CA GLY A 101 -1.56 -0.79 0.97
C GLY A 101 -2.49 0.41 1.14
N GLY A 102 -2.62 1.26 0.13
CA GLY A 102 -3.59 2.35 0.10
C GLY A 102 -5.03 1.85 0.03
N LEU A 103 -5.29 0.79 -0.73
CA LEU A 103 -6.59 0.11 -0.74
C LEU A 103 -6.90 -0.52 0.62
N SER A 104 -5.96 -1.24 1.19
CA SER A 104 -6.11 -1.93 2.49
C SER A 104 -6.33 -0.93 3.63
N LEU A 105 -5.54 0.14 3.66
CA LEU A 105 -5.65 1.20 4.67
C LEU A 105 -7.01 1.90 4.59
N ARG A 106 -7.55 2.16 3.40
CA ARG A 106 -8.88 2.74 3.22
C ARG A 106 -9.97 1.98 4.01
N TRP A 107 -9.90 0.65 4.02
CA TRP A 107 -10.87 -0.23 4.68
C TRP A 107 -10.57 -0.48 6.16
N ALA A 108 -9.41 0.00 6.65
CA ALA A 108 -8.99 -0.10 8.04
C ALA A 108 -9.02 1.26 8.79
N VAL A 109 -9.03 2.38 8.05
CA VAL A 109 -8.77 3.71 8.59
C VAL A 109 -9.79 4.17 9.65
N ASP A 110 -11.05 3.79 9.52
CA ASP A 110 -12.14 4.09 10.47
C ASP A 110 -11.93 3.42 11.85
N ARG A 111 -11.23 2.29 11.87
CA ARG A 111 -10.91 1.52 13.08
C ARG A 111 -9.53 1.82 13.62
N LEU A 112 -8.53 1.99 12.77
CA LEU A 112 -7.18 2.40 13.16
C LEU A 112 -7.14 3.85 13.67
N ARG A 113 -8.01 4.72 13.13
CA ARG A 113 -8.17 6.14 13.53
C ARG A 113 -6.84 6.89 13.63
N PRO A 114 -5.97 6.86 12.60
CA PRO A 114 -4.80 7.73 12.62
C PRO A 114 -5.25 9.19 12.62
N GLN A 115 -4.42 10.09 13.12
CA GLN A 115 -4.73 11.52 13.07
C GLN A 115 -4.69 12.05 11.63
N ARG A 116 -3.86 11.43 10.75
CA ARG A 116 -3.71 11.76 9.35
C ARG A 116 -3.45 10.48 8.54
N ALA A 117 -3.99 10.42 7.32
CA ALA A 117 -3.74 9.32 6.40
C ALA A 117 -3.15 9.84 5.08
N VAL A 118 -2.19 9.10 4.53
CA VAL A 118 -1.62 9.35 3.20
C VAL A 118 -1.83 8.12 2.33
N PHE A 119 -2.44 8.31 1.18
CA PHE A 119 -2.69 7.28 0.18
C PHE A 119 -1.78 7.54 -1.02
N SER A 120 -0.65 6.83 -1.09
CA SER A 120 0.35 7.00 -2.14
C SER A 120 0.01 6.11 -3.33
N ASP A 121 -0.42 6.75 -4.41
CA ASP A 121 -0.86 6.15 -5.69
C ASP A 121 -1.74 4.90 -5.47
N PRO A 122 -2.90 5.05 -4.79
CA PRO A 122 -3.66 3.93 -4.25
C PRO A 122 -4.40 3.11 -5.31
N ALA A 123 -4.47 1.80 -5.12
CA ALA A 123 -5.13 0.85 -6.04
C ALA A 123 -6.67 0.82 -5.92
N TRP A 124 -7.32 1.96 -5.69
CA TRP A 124 -8.77 2.04 -5.47
C TRP A 124 -9.62 1.71 -6.69
N LEU A 125 -9.07 1.93 -7.89
CA LEU A 125 -9.76 1.68 -9.18
C LEU A 125 -9.16 0.47 -9.92
N PHE A 126 -8.26 -0.30 -9.30
CA PHE A 126 -7.56 -1.38 -9.98
C PHE A 126 -8.51 -2.42 -10.58
N ALA A 127 -9.58 -2.80 -9.87
CA ALA A 127 -10.52 -3.80 -10.36
C ALA A 127 -11.22 -3.39 -11.67
N ASP A 128 -11.34 -2.08 -11.92
CA ASP A 128 -11.94 -1.51 -13.14
C ASP A 128 -10.89 -1.15 -14.21
N SER A 129 -9.60 -1.34 -13.93
CA SER A 129 -8.50 -0.93 -14.83
C SER A 129 -8.38 -1.77 -16.11
N GLY A 130 -8.94 -2.98 -16.10
CA GLY A 130 -8.76 -3.96 -17.17
C GLY A 130 -7.37 -4.62 -17.22
N ILE A 131 -6.52 -4.35 -16.22
CA ILE A 131 -5.19 -4.98 -16.12
C ILE A 131 -5.35 -6.44 -15.69
N ASP A 132 -4.77 -7.35 -16.49
CA ASP A 132 -4.73 -8.78 -16.13
C ASP A 132 -3.73 -9.01 -14.99
N PRO A 133 -4.17 -9.54 -13.82
CA PRO A 133 -3.26 -9.86 -12.72
C PRO A 133 -2.14 -10.85 -13.07
N GLU A 134 -2.31 -11.68 -14.09
CA GLU A 134 -1.28 -12.63 -14.54
C GLU A 134 -0.05 -11.90 -15.12
N LEU A 135 -0.15 -10.63 -15.50
CA LEU A 135 1.01 -9.82 -15.88
C LEU A 135 1.98 -9.66 -14.70
N PHE A 136 1.47 -9.45 -13.47
CA PHE A 136 2.31 -9.38 -12.27
C PHE A 136 2.96 -10.72 -11.95
N VAL A 137 2.20 -11.81 -12.08
CA VAL A 137 2.69 -13.17 -11.84
C VAL A 137 3.78 -13.54 -12.85
N GLY A 138 3.54 -13.26 -14.12
CA GLY A 138 4.51 -13.51 -15.20
C GLY A 138 5.77 -12.68 -15.04
N PHE A 139 5.63 -11.39 -14.69
CA PHE A 139 6.77 -10.52 -14.41
C PHE A 139 7.60 -11.04 -13.23
N ALA A 140 6.96 -11.32 -12.09
CA ALA A 140 7.66 -11.79 -10.90
C ALA A 140 8.43 -13.11 -11.12
N ALA A 141 7.90 -14.01 -11.95
CA ALA A 141 8.53 -15.29 -12.27
C ALA A 141 9.79 -15.17 -13.14
N GLN A 142 9.98 -14.07 -13.86
CA GLN A 142 11.05 -13.92 -14.87
C GLN A 142 11.90 -12.67 -14.65
N ALA A 143 11.59 -11.85 -13.65
CA ALA A 143 12.26 -10.57 -13.41
C ALA A 143 13.76 -10.77 -13.13
N THR A 144 14.59 -9.97 -13.81
CA THR A 144 16.02 -9.87 -13.57
C THR A 144 16.40 -8.47 -13.10
N ALA A 145 17.57 -8.34 -12.47
CA ALA A 145 18.07 -7.04 -12.03
C ALA A 145 18.16 -6.05 -13.19
N GLU A 146 18.61 -6.51 -14.37
CA GLU A 146 18.73 -5.69 -15.57
C GLU A 146 17.37 -5.17 -16.04
N GLN A 147 16.35 -6.04 -16.05
CA GLN A 147 14.99 -5.67 -16.44
C GLN A 147 14.39 -4.65 -15.47
N ILE A 148 14.51 -4.90 -14.14
CA ILE A 148 14.01 -3.99 -13.10
C ILE A 148 14.70 -2.63 -13.22
N THR A 149 16.03 -2.60 -13.40
CA THR A 149 16.80 -1.36 -13.57
C THR A 149 16.38 -0.61 -14.83
N ALA A 150 16.17 -1.31 -15.94
CA ALA A 150 15.75 -0.68 -17.19
C ALA A 150 14.35 -0.07 -17.11
N MET A 151 13.43 -0.72 -16.37
CA MET A 151 12.08 -0.22 -16.15
C MET A 151 12.02 0.93 -15.12
N ASN A 152 12.98 0.97 -14.19
CA ASN A 152 13.01 1.92 -13.08
C ASN A 152 14.39 2.62 -13.00
N PRO A 153 14.75 3.45 -13.99
CA PRO A 153 16.11 4.00 -14.12
C PRO A 153 16.50 4.96 -12.99
N ARG A 154 15.56 5.37 -12.13
CA ARG A 154 15.81 6.26 -10.98
C ARG A 154 15.97 5.49 -9.67
N TRP A 155 15.72 4.19 -9.65
CA TRP A 155 15.88 3.39 -8.45
C TRP A 155 17.34 3.22 -8.09
N GLU A 156 17.62 3.25 -6.80
CA GLU A 156 18.95 2.90 -6.30
C GLU A 156 19.19 1.38 -6.47
N PRO A 157 20.45 0.94 -6.63
CA PRO A 157 20.77 -0.50 -6.73
C PRO A 157 20.15 -1.33 -5.58
N ALA A 158 20.11 -0.78 -4.36
CA ALA A 158 19.49 -1.43 -3.21
C ALA A 158 17.95 -1.59 -3.36
N ASP A 159 17.27 -0.72 -4.12
CA ASP A 159 15.84 -0.89 -4.40
C ASP A 159 15.60 -2.03 -5.38
N VAL A 160 16.50 -2.23 -6.34
CA VAL A 160 16.47 -3.37 -7.28
C VAL A 160 16.70 -4.69 -6.53
N GLU A 161 17.67 -4.73 -5.61
CA GLU A 161 17.91 -5.91 -4.76
C GLU A 161 16.69 -6.24 -3.88
N VAL A 162 16.09 -5.23 -3.26
CA VAL A 162 14.86 -5.38 -2.46
C VAL A 162 13.73 -5.90 -3.34
N GLU A 163 13.53 -5.34 -4.53
CA GLU A 163 12.47 -5.77 -5.45
C GLU A 163 12.61 -7.26 -5.79
N LEU A 164 13.78 -7.71 -6.23
CA LEU A 164 14.03 -9.13 -6.51
C LEU A 164 13.71 -10.03 -5.32
N ALA A 165 14.09 -9.60 -4.12
CA ALA A 165 13.85 -10.36 -2.91
C ALA A 165 12.36 -10.40 -2.52
N THR A 166 11.60 -9.32 -2.77
CA THR A 166 10.16 -9.28 -2.49
C THR A 166 9.36 -10.08 -3.50
N LEU A 167 9.75 -10.04 -4.78
CA LEU A 167 9.17 -10.87 -5.85
C LEU A 167 9.31 -12.38 -5.58
N ALA A 168 10.33 -12.80 -4.82
CA ALA A 168 10.49 -14.19 -4.40
C ALA A 168 9.69 -14.55 -3.13
N ALA A 169 9.14 -13.58 -2.41
CA ALA A 169 8.55 -13.73 -1.08
C ALA A 169 7.06 -13.37 -1.00
N TRP A 170 6.35 -13.32 -2.10
CA TRP A 170 4.91 -13.03 -2.14
C TRP A 170 4.08 -14.21 -2.61
N ASP A 171 2.77 -14.17 -2.37
CA ASP A 171 1.80 -15.15 -2.90
C ASP A 171 1.12 -14.56 -4.16
N PRO A 172 1.31 -15.16 -5.35
CA PRO A 172 0.68 -14.70 -6.59
C PRO A 172 -0.85 -14.61 -6.54
N ASP A 173 -1.50 -15.38 -5.68
CA ASP A 173 -2.95 -15.31 -5.51
C ASP A 173 -3.42 -13.98 -4.92
N SER A 174 -2.54 -13.24 -4.25
CA SER A 174 -2.84 -11.88 -3.81
C SER A 174 -3.08 -10.93 -4.99
N ALA A 175 -2.36 -11.10 -6.11
CA ALA A 175 -2.65 -10.35 -7.34
C ALA A 175 -3.92 -10.86 -8.02
N ARG A 176 -4.09 -12.18 -8.16
CA ARG A 176 -5.28 -12.78 -8.78
C ARG A 176 -6.57 -12.37 -8.11
N SER A 177 -6.53 -12.09 -6.81
CA SER A 177 -7.70 -11.62 -6.06
C SER A 177 -8.14 -10.20 -6.40
N LEU A 178 -7.24 -9.34 -6.90
CA LEU A 178 -7.50 -7.90 -7.06
C LEU A 178 -8.71 -7.58 -7.97
N THR A 179 -8.96 -8.39 -8.99
CA THR A 179 -10.09 -8.23 -9.91
C THR A 179 -11.37 -8.92 -9.45
N SER A 180 -11.29 -9.73 -8.38
CA SER A 180 -12.42 -10.51 -7.87
C SER A 180 -13.34 -9.72 -6.92
N HIS A 181 -12.95 -8.52 -6.52
CA HIS A 181 -13.60 -7.76 -5.46
C HIS A 181 -14.16 -6.40 -5.96
N LEU A 182 -14.98 -6.42 -7.01
CA LEU A 182 -15.59 -5.21 -7.59
C LEU A 182 -16.34 -4.36 -6.56
N GLY A 183 -16.97 -4.96 -5.55
CA GLY A 183 -17.66 -4.24 -4.47
C GLY A 183 -16.75 -3.39 -3.57
N TYR A 184 -15.43 -3.56 -3.68
CA TYR A 184 -14.43 -2.76 -2.97
C TYR A 184 -13.73 -1.73 -3.88
N ALA A 185 -14.04 -1.74 -5.18
CA ALA A 185 -13.53 -0.77 -6.13
C ALA A 185 -14.25 0.58 -6.01
N GLY A 186 -13.62 1.61 -6.54
CA GLY A 186 -14.18 2.95 -6.60
C GLY A 186 -13.48 3.95 -5.68
N LEU A 187 -13.65 5.22 -5.99
CA LEU A 187 -13.14 6.30 -5.16
C LEU A 187 -13.91 6.40 -3.84
N PRO A 188 -13.25 6.70 -2.70
CA PRO A 188 -13.94 6.98 -1.46
C PRO A 188 -14.82 8.24 -1.59
N ASP A 189 -15.99 8.24 -0.94
CA ASP A 189 -16.94 9.36 -1.00
C ASP A 189 -16.47 10.59 -0.21
N ALA A 190 -15.74 10.37 0.89
CA ALA A 190 -15.16 11.40 1.72
C ALA A 190 -13.97 10.84 2.52
N PRO A 191 -13.02 11.67 2.97
CA PRO A 191 -11.99 11.25 3.91
C PRO A 191 -12.59 10.96 5.30
N VAL A 192 -12.24 9.82 5.89
CA VAL A 192 -12.63 9.44 7.26
C VAL A 192 -11.82 10.22 8.30
N VAL A 193 -10.58 10.51 7.99
CA VAL A 193 -9.65 11.36 8.75
C VAL A 193 -9.02 12.34 7.77
N PRO A 194 -8.35 13.43 8.20
CA PRO A 194 -7.58 14.27 7.29
C PRO A 194 -6.70 13.42 6.38
N SER A 195 -6.90 13.50 5.07
CA SER A 195 -6.32 12.57 4.09
C SER A 195 -5.67 13.26 2.92
N LEU A 196 -4.42 12.88 2.64
CA LEU A 196 -3.65 13.25 1.46
C LEU A 196 -3.66 12.07 0.46
N VAL A 197 -3.97 12.35 -0.80
CA VAL A 197 -3.71 11.44 -1.91
C VAL A 197 -2.49 11.95 -2.67
N GLN A 198 -1.44 11.17 -2.66
CA GLN A 198 -0.18 11.42 -3.34
C GLN A 198 -0.19 10.64 -4.64
N LEU A 199 -0.01 11.30 -5.78
CA LEU A 199 -0.12 10.67 -7.10
C LEU A 199 1.23 10.64 -7.83
N ALA A 200 1.46 9.56 -8.56
CA ALA A 200 2.48 9.45 -9.59
C ALA A 200 2.20 10.40 -10.78
N ASP A 201 3.17 10.62 -11.65
CA ASP A 201 3.03 11.43 -12.85
C ASP A 201 3.69 10.74 -14.06
N PRO A 202 2.90 10.11 -14.93
CA PRO A 202 1.44 9.88 -14.80
C PRO A 202 1.09 8.76 -13.81
N SER A 203 -0.04 8.91 -13.10
CA SER A 203 -0.65 7.78 -12.40
C SER A 203 -1.51 6.96 -13.36
N PHE A 204 -1.31 5.64 -13.37
CA PHE A 204 -2.16 4.72 -14.12
C PHE A 204 -3.34 4.20 -13.29
N LEU A 205 -3.37 4.49 -11.98
CA LEU A 205 -4.42 4.06 -11.05
C LEU A 205 -5.45 5.15 -10.75
N VAL A 206 -5.02 6.43 -10.75
CA VAL A 206 -5.91 7.57 -10.47
C VAL A 206 -5.69 8.62 -11.53
N GLY A 207 -6.59 8.68 -12.51
CA GLY A 207 -6.51 9.64 -13.60
C GLY A 207 -6.79 11.09 -13.18
N PRO A 208 -6.53 12.07 -14.06
CA PRO A 208 -6.74 13.49 -13.74
C PRO A 208 -8.18 13.83 -13.33
N MET A 209 -9.20 13.23 -13.96
CA MET A 209 -10.59 13.44 -13.59
C MET A 209 -10.92 12.86 -12.22
N ASP A 210 -10.32 11.74 -11.85
CA ASP A 210 -10.52 11.13 -10.55
C ASP A 210 -9.78 11.89 -9.45
N ALA A 211 -8.62 12.45 -9.76
CA ALA A 211 -7.91 13.37 -8.88
C ALA A 211 -8.75 14.62 -8.55
N GLU A 212 -9.47 15.18 -9.54
CA GLU A 212 -10.36 16.32 -9.32
C GLU A 212 -11.58 15.92 -8.46
N ARG A 213 -12.21 14.78 -8.75
CA ARG A 213 -13.29 14.23 -7.91
C ARG A 213 -12.87 14.02 -6.46
N LEU A 214 -11.62 13.59 -6.22
CA LEU A 214 -11.08 13.44 -4.86
C LEU A 214 -10.96 14.79 -4.16
N ARG A 215 -10.52 15.86 -4.87
CA ARG A 215 -10.47 17.23 -4.31
C ARG A 215 -11.88 17.72 -3.95
N GLU A 216 -12.86 17.52 -4.84
CA GLU A 216 -14.26 17.86 -4.61
C GLU A 216 -14.85 17.12 -3.39
N ARG A 217 -14.35 15.91 -3.09
CA ARG A 217 -14.75 15.09 -1.93
C ARG A 217 -13.98 15.42 -0.64
N GLY A 218 -13.10 16.42 -0.67
CA GLY A 218 -12.39 16.92 0.50
C GLY A 218 -11.05 16.26 0.79
N PHE A 219 -10.49 15.48 -0.15
CA PHE A 219 -9.11 15.03 -0.07
C PHE A 219 -8.14 16.13 -0.51
N GLU A 220 -7.01 16.26 0.18
CA GLU A 220 -5.87 16.94 -0.42
C GLU A 220 -5.23 16.01 -1.47
N VAL A 221 -4.90 16.55 -2.64
CA VAL A 221 -4.27 15.78 -3.72
C VAL A 221 -3.02 16.47 -4.20
N ARG A 222 -1.88 15.81 -4.07
CA ARG A 222 -0.57 16.27 -4.55
C ARG A 222 -0.02 15.28 -5.57
N THR A 223 0.59 15.81 -6.64
CA THR A 223 1.26 15.01 -7.66
C THR A 223 2.76 15.19 -7.54
N VAL A 224 3.51 14.10 -7.49
CA VAL A 224 4.97 14.13 -7.53
C VAL A 224 5.41 14.02 -8.98
N GLN A 225 5.83 15.17 -9.53
CA GLN A 225 6.07 15.34 -10.96
C GLN A 225 7.14 14.37 -11.49
N GLY A 226 6.78 13.65 -12.54
CA GLY A 226 7.65 12.69 -13.21
C GLY A 226 8.00 11.45 -12.37
N ALA A 227 7.44 11.25 -11.18
CA ALA A 227 7.61 10.00 -10.43
C ALA A 227 6.70 8.92 -10.98
N GLY A 228 7.18 7.68 -11.10
CA GLY A 228 6.39 6.52 -11.41
C GLY A 228 5.57 6.03 -10.22
N HIS A 229 4.89 4.90 -10.40
CA HIS A 229 3.96 4.32 -9.42
C HIS A 229 4.56 4.14 -8.01
N THR A 230 5.83 3.72 -7.92
CA THR A 230 6.50 3.55 -6.63
C THR A 230 7.22 4.84 -6.24
N ILE A 231 6.45 5.91 -6.00
CA ILE A 231 6.92 7.28 -5.81
C ILE A 231 8.11 7.38 -4.85
N HIS A 232 8.05 6.68 -3.71
CA HIS A 232 9.07 6.70 -2.67
C HIS A 232 10.42 6.07 -3.06
N ARG A 233 10.48 5.33 -4.19
CA ARG A 233 11.71 4.84 -4.81
C ARG A 233 12.09 5.66 -6.03
N ASP A 234 11.11 6.05 -6.85
CA ASP A 234 11.33 6.83 -8.07
C ASP A 234 11.86 8.23 -7.77
N ASP A 235 11.29 8.88 -6.75
CA ASP A 235 11.68 10.22 -6.30
C ASP A 235 11.47 10.35 -4.79
N PHE A 236 12.46 9.89 -4.04
CA PHE A 236 12.40 9.94 -2.57
C PHE A 236 12.25 11.36 -2.02
N GLU A 237 12.98 12.32 -2.59
CA GLU A 237 12.93 13.71 -2.13
C GLU A 237 11.58 14.35 -2.46
N GLY A 238 11.06 14.09 -3.66
CA GLY A 238 9.71 14.51 -4.07
C GLY A 238 8.63 13.86 -3.20
N PHE A 239 8.77 12.58 -2.88
CA PHE A 239 7.89 11.88 -1.95
C PHE A 239 7.88 12.57 -0.59
N MET A 240 9.04 12.81 0.03
CA MET A 240 9.15 13.43 1.35
C MET A 240 8.67 14.89 1.35
N THR A 241 9.03 15.67 0.31
CA THR A 241 8.56 17.06 0.16
C THR A 241 7.04 17.14 0.02
N SER A 242 6.44 16.17 -0.69
CA SER A 242 4.98 16.12 -0.82
C SER A 242 4.25 15.81 0.50
N LEU A 243 4.97 15.41 1.55
CA LEU A 243 4.44 15.23 2.91
C LEU A 243 4.57 16.49 3.79
N ASP A 244 5.12 17.62 3.28
CA ASP A 244 5.27 18.85 4.05
C ASP A 244 3.92 19.33 4.59
N GLY A 245 3.88 19.59 5.90
CA GLY A 245 2.65 19.92 6.65
C GLY A 245 1.82 18.70 7.06
N TRP A 246 2.24 17.47 6.67
CA TRP A 246 1.61 16.21 7.04
C TRP A 246 2.43 15.42 8.05
N ILE A 247 3.74 15.67 8.16
CA ILE A 247 4.70 15.02 9.06
C ILE A 247 5.43 16.04 9.94
#